data_8e1b07e1a9e6b7ede44f85b7c0667598
#
_entry.id   8e1b07e1a9e6b7ede44f85b7c0667598
#
_cell.length_a   1.000
_cell.length_b   1.000
_cell.length_c   1.000
_cell.angle_alpha   90.00
_cell.angle_beta   90.00
_cell.angle_gamma   90.00
#
_symmetry.space_group_name_H-M   'P 1'
#
loop_
_entity.id
_entity.type
_entity.pdbx_description
1 polymer ?
#
loop_
_entity_poly.entity_id
_entity_poly.type
_entity_poly.pdbx_seq_one_letter_code
_entity_poly.pdbx_strand_id
1 'polypeptide(L)'
;GKYGGWAGYYYQISPLPSSSGGSLLAVGMYRPNKELMDYFRDEVVTNGEHIDELIHASGFEPYMRNQLRRIPSGYNINTKYRNYLYMRDMMLIKPLNIEWFMADDWCERTAEAFSRCKPFVDYINSIIERYKRECPLPVGYGLRPIKRLHREQILRDWRSRD
;
A
#
# COMPACT_ATOMS: atom_id res chain seq x y z
N GLY A 1 -9.72 -7.58 -2.19
CA GLY A 1 -10.08 -8.55 -1.19
C GLY A 1 -8.90 -9.04 -0.38
N LYS A 2 -9.15 -9.55 0.80
CA LYS A 2 -8.16 -9.98 1.80
C LYS A 2 -7.10 -10.98 1.29
N TYR A 3 -7.33 -11.55 0.12
CA TYR A 3 -6.48 -12.59 -0.48
C TYR A 3 -6.06 -12.33 -1.93
N GLY A 4 -6.47 -11.18 -2.52
CA GLY A 4 -6.18 -10.90 -3.93
C GLY A 4 -4.73 -10.50 -4.22
N GLY A 5 -3.99 -10.05 -3.21
CA GLY A 5 -2.61 -9.61 -3.34
C GLY A 5 -2.41 -8.43 -4.29
N TRP A 6 -3.44 -7.58 -4.44
CA TRP A 6 -3.45 -6.37 -5.26
C TRP A 6 -3.98 -5.17 -4.47
N ALA A 7 -3.58 -3.98 -4.86
CA ALA A 7 -4.19 -2.75 -4.39
C ALA A 7 -5.61 -2.63 -4.95
N GLY A 8 -6.50 -2.04 -4.16
CA GLY A 8 -7.90 -1.88 -4.51
C GLY A 8 -8.54 -0.70 -3.81
N TYR A 9 -9.84 -0.69 -3.83
CA TYR A 9 -10.70 0.35 -3.27
C TYR A 9 -11.55 -0.24 -2.15
N TYR A 10 -11.73 0.54 -1.11
CA TYR A 10 -12.45 0.11 0.07
C TYR A 10 -13.22 1.29 0.68
N TYR A 11 -14.41 1.03 1.20
CA TYR A 11 -15.13 1.99 2.03
C TYR A 11 -15.59 1.33 3.32
N GLN A 12 -15.65 2.13 4.37
CA GLN A 12 -16.17 1.74 5.67
C GLN A 12 -17.25 2.72 6.09
N ILE A 13 -18.41 2.19 6.47
CA ILE A 13 -19.52 2.95 7.04
C ILE A 13 -19.56 2.62 8.52
N SER A 14 -19.45 3.64 9.36
CA SER A 14 -19.56 3.51 10.80
C SER A 14 -20.54 4.58 11.31
N PRO A 15 -21.71 4.19 11.80
CA PRO A 15 -22.71 5.14 12.32
C PRO A 15 -22.28 5.82 13.62
N LEU A 16 -21.30 5.26 14.31
CA LEU A 16 -20.76 5.80 15.55
C LEU A 16 -19.26 6.11 15.41
N PRO A 17 -18.77 7.18 16.04
CA PRO A 17 -17.35 7.38 16.21
C PRO A 17 -16.79 6.21 17.02
N SER A 18 -16.20 5.24 16.33
CA SER A 18 -15.66 4.05 16.98
C SER A 18 -14.15 4.14 17.11
N SER A 19 -13.58 3.34 18.00
CA SER A 19 -12.13 3.11 18.10
C SER A 19 -11.50 2.59 16.79
N SER A 20 -12.31 2.09 15.87
CA SER A 20 -11.91 1.63 14.53
C SER A 20 -11.82 2.76 13.48
N GLY A 21 -12.06 4.02 13.87
CA GLY A 21 -11.73 5.17 13.02
C GLY A 21 -12.87 5.79 12.22
N GLY A 22 -14.12 5.45 12.47
CA GLY A 22 -15.26 6.08 11.82
C GLY A 22 -15.46 5.66 10.36
N SER A 23 -16.29 6.42 9.65
CA SER A 23 -16.51 6.23 8.21
C SER A 23 -15.29 6.72 7.41
N LEU A 24 -14.95 6.02 6.34
CA LEU A 24 -13.83 6.41 5.50
C LEU A 24 -13.91 5.75 4.11
N LEU A 25 -13.19 6.35 3.16
CA LEU A 25 -12.75 5.70 1.94
C LEU A 25 -11.27 5.34 2.09
N ALA A 26 -10.86 4.25 1.49
CA ALA A 26 -9.46 3.84 1.45
C ALA A 26 -9.10 3.26 0.08
N VAL A 27 -7.85 3.45 -0.32
CA VAL A 27 -7.31 2.89 -1.57
C VAL A 27 -5.91 2.38 -1.32
N GLY A 28 -5.52 1.34 -2.06
CA GLY A 28 -4.19 0.77 -1.95
C GLY A 28 -4.20 -0.65 -1.39
N MET A 29 -3.13 -1.04 -0.73
CA MET A 29 -2.96 -2.37 -0.17
C MET A 29 -2.76 -2.32 1.34
N TYR A 30 -3.62 -3.03 2.06
CA TYR A 30 -3.57 -3.20 3.50
C TYR A 30 -2.77 -4.46 3.88
N ARG A 31 -1.88 -4.32 4.86
CA ARG A 31 -1.02 -5.39 5.39
C ARG A 31 -0.21 -6.14 4.32
N PRO A 32 0.58 -5.43 3.49
CA PRO A 32 1.56 -6.09 2.65
C PRO A 32 2.59 -6.83 3.51
N ASN A 33 3.23 -7.85 2.96
CA ASN A 33 4.37 -8.45 3.64
C ASN A 33 5.58 -7.48 3.64
N LYS A 34 6.57 -7.80 4.47
CA LYS A 34 7.75 -6.95 4.66
C LYS A 34 8.52 -6.73 3.34
N GLU A 35 8.70 -7.77 2.57
CA GLU A 35 9.46 -7.75 1.33
C GLU A 35 8.80 -6.82 0.30
N LEU A 36 7.48 -6.87 0.16
CA LEU A 36 6.74 -5.98 -0.71
C LEU A 36 6.81 -4.52 -0.21
N MET A 37 6.76 -4.30 1.11
CA MET A 37 6.96 -2.97 1.67
C MET A 37 8.37 -2.43 1.41
N ASP A 38 9.38 -3.27 1.33
CA ASP A 38 10.73 -2.85 0.96
C ASP A 38 10.77 -2.38 -0.50
N TYR A 39 10.04 -3.02 -1.43
CA TYR A 39 9.86 -2.52 -2.81
C TYR A 39 9.21 -1.13 -2.84
N PHE A 40 8.16 -0.91 -2.05
CA PHE A 40 7.55 0.41 -1.93
C PHE A 40 8.52 1.46 -1.37
N ARG A 41 9.29 1.13 -0.34
CA ARG A 41 10.28 2.04 0.23
C ARG A 41 11.42 2.36 -0.73
N ASP A 42 11.84 1.40 -1.54
CA ASP A 42 12.81 1.64 -2.61
C ASP A 42 12.25 2.66 -3.63
N GLU A 43 10.96 2.56 -3.98
CA GLU A 43 10.30 3.56 -4.81
C GLU A 43 10.20 4.94 -4.14
N VAL A 44 9.95 5.02 -2.83
CA VAL A 44 9.98 6.29 -2.09
C VAL A 44 11.34 6.96 -2.19
N VAL A 45 12.42 6.19 -2.13
CA VAL A 45 13.78 6.74 -2.24
C VAL A 45 14.12 7.18 -3.66
N THR A 46 13.71 6.42 -4.68
CA THR A 46 14.08 6.66 -6.08
C THR A 46 13.08 7.55 -6.84
N ASN A 47 11.79 7.43 -6.54
CA ASN A 47 10.66 8.10 -7.22
C ASN A 47 9.72 8.81 -6.24
N GLY A 48 10.23 9.28 -5.11
CA GLY A 48 9.41 9.87 -4.05
C GLY A 48 8.60 11.08 -4.51
N GLU A 49 9.11 11.89 -5.43
CA GLU A 49 8.38 13.02 -6.01
C GLU A 49 7.12 12.55 -6.75
N HIS A 50 7.24 11.52 -7.57
CA HIS A 50 6.10 10.97 -8.28
C HIS A 50 5.05 10.38 -7.33
N ILE A 51 5.48 9.68 -6.28
CA ILE A 51 4.56 9.17 -5.24
C ILE A 51 3.83 10.33 -4.55
N ASP A 52 4.56 11.38 -4.20
CA ASP A 52 4.00 12.59 -3.56
C ASP A 52 2.96 13.28 -4.46
N GLU A 53 3.25 13.42 -5.74
CA GLU A 53 2.31 13.95 -6.74
C GLU A 53 1.03 13.10 -6.84
N LEU A 54 1.17 11.78 -6.90
CA LEU A 54 0.03 10.86 -6.95
C LEU A 54 -0.86 10.96 -5.69
N ILE A 55 -0.23 11.07 -4.52
CA ILE A 55 -0.94 11.23 -3.25
C ILE A 55 -1.69 12.56 -3.22
N HIS A 56 -1.04 13.66 -3.57
CA HIS A 56 -1.68 14.98 -3.61
C HIS A 56 -2.83 15.04 -4.62
N ALA A 57 -2.64 14.50 -5.83
CA ALA A 57 -3.68 14.46 -6.85
C ALA A 57 -4.89 13.62 -6.44
N SER A 58 -4.70 12.61 -5.60
CA SER A 58 -5.78 11.75 -5.12
C SER A 58 -6.77 12.48 -4.20
N GLY A 59 -6.33 13.51 -3.49
CA GLY A 59 -7.10 14.16 -2.43
C GLY A 59 -7.28 13.30 -1.17
N PHE A 60 -6.56 12.19 -1.07
CA PHE A 60 -6.50 11.31 0.10
C PHE A 60 -5.18 11.56 0.85
N GLU A 61 -5.10 11.07 2.07
CA GLU A 61 -3.90 11.16 2.91
C GLU A 61 -3.30 9.76 3.15
N PRO A 62 -1.98 9.65 3.36
CA PRO A 62 -1.35 8.39 3.74
C PRO A 62 -1.96 7.82 5.02
N TYR A 63 -2.18 6.50 5.05
CA TYR A 63 -2.62 5.82 6.25
C TYR A 63 -1.48 5.69 7.26
N MET A 64 -1.48 6.55 8.28
CA MET A 64 -0.40 6.64 9.26
C MET A 64 -0.81 6.19 10.68
N ARG A 65 -2.03 5.66 10.86
CA ARG A 65 -2.53 5.26 12.20
C ARG A 65 -1.71 4.15 12.85
N ASN A 66 -1.07 3.31 12.04
CA ASN A 66 -0.22 2.19 12.46
C ASN A 66 1.23 2.35 12.02
N GLN A 67 1.68 3.59 11.75
CA GLN A 67 3.02 3.87 11.25
C GLN A 67 4.13 3.24 12.10
N LEU A 68 5.28 3.01 11.49
CA LEU A 68 6.47 2.55 12.17
C LEU A 68 6.99 3.64 13.13
N ARG A 69 7.56 3.24 14.25
CA ARG A 69 8.22 4.17 15.19
C ARG A 69 9.58 4.65 14.67
N ARG A 70 10.23 3.86 13.81
CA ARG A 70 11.53 4.14 13.20
C ARG A 70 11.54 3.69 11.75
N ILE A 71 12.26 4.43 10.92
CA ILE A 71 12.53 4.02 9.54
C ILE A 71 13.38 2.73 9.60
N PRO A 72 13.05 1.70 8.81
CA PRO A 72 13.85 0.48 8.75
C PRO A 72 15.30 0.78 8.36
N SER A 73 16.23 0.00 8.92
CA SER A 73 17.66 0.13 8.61
C SER A 73 17.91 -0.07 7.11
N GLY A 74 18.87 0.67 6.56
CA GLY A 74 19.25 0.59 5.15
C GLY A 74 18.54 1.62 4.25
N TYR A 75 17.63 2.43 4.78
CA TYR A 75 17.01 3.53 4.04
C TYR A 75 17.63 4.88 4.43
N ASN A 76 17.86 5.74 3.42
CA ASN A 76 18.36 7.08 3.65
C ASN A 76 17.26 7.97 4.25
N ILE A 77 17.48 8.41 5.49
CA ILE A 77 16.55 9.29 6.22
C ILE A 77 16.58 10.75 5.73
N ASN A 78 17.54 11.12 4.89
CA ASN A 78 17.70 12.48 4.39
C ASN A 78 16.86 12.76 3.14
N THR A 79 16.02 11.81 2.70
CA THR A 79 15.09 12.08 1.61
C THR A 79 14.02 13.08 2.05
N LYS A 80 13.63 13.99 1.15
CA LYS A 80 12.50 14.92 1.32
C LYS A 80 11.19 14.15 1.62
N TYR A 81 11.06 12.94 1.12
CA TYR A 81 9.86 12.10 1.22
C TYR A 81 9.94 11.06 2.34
N ARG A 82 10.83 11.26 3.30
CA ARG A 82 11.07 10.32 4.42
C ARG A 82 9.81 9.92 5.19
N ASN A 83 8.79 10.78 5.20
CA ASN A 83 7.53 10.49 5.91
C ASN A 83 6.84 9.23 5.37
N TYR A 84 6.95 8.95 4.08
CA TYR A 84 6.39 7.76 3.47
C TYR A 84 7.14 6.48 3.86
N LEU A 85 8.41 6.58 4.31
CA LEU A 85 9.18 5.44 4.82
C LEU A 85 8.65 4.88 6.14
N TYR A 86 7.88 5.68 6.89
CA TYR A 86 7.20 5.23 8.11
C TYR A 86 5.93 4.44 7.85
N MET A 87 5.40 4.47 6.63
CA MET A 87 4.18 3.73 6.29
C MET A 87 4.37 2.23 6.51
N ARG A 88 3.36 1.60 7.08
CA ARG A 88 3.29 0.15 7.27
C ARG A 88 2.42 -0.53 6.21
N ASP A 89 1.56 0.25 5.60
CA ASP A 89 0.64 -0.16 4.53
C ASP A 89 0.82 0.76 3.32
N MET A 90 0.66 0.23 2.12
CA MET A 90 0.63 1.01 0.88
C MET A 90 -0.79 1.55 0.65
N MET A 91 -1.29 2.35 1.58
CA MET A 91 -2.70 2.73 1.63
C MET A 91 -2.88 4.22 1.90
N LEU A 92 -3.85 4.80 1.21
CA LEU A 92 -4.34 6.15 1.45
C LEU A 92 -5.77 6.08 1.99
N ILE A 93 -6.14 7.06 2.80
CA ILE A 93 -7.48 7.18 3.37
C ILE A 93 -8.06 8.58 3.17
N LYS A 94 -9.38 8.64 3.14
CA LYS A 94 -10.17 9.86 3.27
C LYS A 94 -11.21 9.63 4.37
N PRO A 95 -10.99 10.18 5.58
CA PRO A 95 -11.99 10.14 6.65
C PRO A 95 -13.25 10.87 6.21
N LEU A 96 -14.40 10.32 6.55
CA LEU A 96 -15.71 10.86 6.19
C LEU A 96 -16.63 10.89 7.42
N ASN A 97 -17.61 11.79 7.37
CA ASN A 97 -18.76 11.74 8.27
C ASN A 97 -19.80 10.78 7.72
N ILE A 98 -20.69 10.28 8.60
CA ILE A 98 -21.78 9.38 8.20
C ILE A 98 -22.72 10.04 7.17
N GLU A 99 -22.87 11.36 7.23
CA GLU A 99 -23.71 12.14 6.31
C GLU A 99 -23.28 11.97 4.85
N TRP A 100 -22.01 11.66 4.58
CA TRP A 100 -21.55 11.34 3.23
C TRP A 100 -22.36 10.19 2.62
N PHE A 101 -22.63 9.15 3.40
CA PHE A 101 -23.34 7.95 2.97
C PHE A 101 -24.86 8.07 3.07
N MET A 102 -25.35 9.14 3.72
CA MET A 102 -26.79 9.45 3.81
C MET A 102 -27.26 10.35 2.66
N ALA A 103 -26.35 10.93 1.89
CA ALA A 103 -26.69 11.75 0.74
C ALA A 103 -27.17 10.88 -0.44
N ASP A 104 -28.16 11.34 -1.20
CA ASP A 104 -28.73 10.58 -2.33
C ASP A 104 -27.68 10.28 -3.42
N ASP A 105 -26.67 11.15 -3.57
CA ASP A 105 -25.59 11.07 -4.55
C ASP A 105 -24.30 10.44 -4.01
N TRP A 106 -24.36 9.73 -2.88
CA TRP A 106 -23.15 9.19 -2.22
C TRP A 106 -22.36 8.22 -3.12
N CYS A 107 -23.06 7.45 -3.95
CA CYS A 107 -22.40 6.50 -4.87
C CYS A 107 -21.57 7.25 -5.92
N GLU A 108 -22.13 8.27 -6.55
CA GLU A 108 -21.47 9.09 -7.57
C GLU A 108 -20.30 9.85 -6.98
N ARG A 109 -20.47 10.45 -5.81
CA ARG A 109 -19.40 11.15 -5.08
C ARG A 109 -18.27 10.22 -4.68
N THR A 110 -18.61 9.01 -4.26
CA THR A 110 -17.61 7.98 -3.92
C THR A 110 -16.87 7.51 -5.17
N ALA A 111 -17.56 7.25 -6.27
CA ALA A 111 -16.96 6.87 -7.54
C ALA A 111 -16.02 7.97 -8.07
N GLU A 112 -16.40 9.24 -7.97
CA GLU A 112 -15.56 10.37 -8.35
C GLU A 112 -14.31 10.45 -7.47
N ALA A 113 -14.45 10.32 -6.14
CA ALA A 113 -13.32 10.31 -5.22
C ALA A 113 -12.34 9.17 -5.54
N PHE A 114 -12.83 7.97 -5.82
CA PHE A 114 -12.01 6.84 -6.22
C PHE A 114 -11.36 7.00 -7.60
N SER A 115 -12.02 7.67 -8.54
CA SER A 115 -11.43 7.91 -9.87
C SER A 115 -10.15 8.72 -9.79
N ARG A 116 -10.07 9.69 -8.88
CA ARG A 116 -8.86 10.47 -8.62
C ARG A 116 -7.72 9.65 -8.03
N CYS A 117 -8.04 8.55 -7.36
CA CYS A 117 -7.06 7.65 -6.75
C CYS A 117 -6.53 6.59 -7.73
N LYS A 118 -7.17 6.43 -8.89
CA LYS A 118 -6.79 5.39 -9.85
C LYS A 118 -5.31 5.42 -10.23
N PRO A 119 -4.68 6.57 -10.54
CA PRO A 119 -3.26 6.61 -10.85
C PRO A 119 -2.37 6.07 -9.71
N PHE A 120 -2.71 6.37 -8.45
CA PHE A 120 -2.00 5.83 -7.29
C PHE A 120 -2.19 4.31 -7.19
N VAL A 121 -3.41 3.81 -7.32
CA VAL A 121 -3.71 2.36 -7.26
C VAL A 121 -2.99 1.61 -8.38
N ASP A 122 -2.98 2.14 -9.60
CA ASP A 122 -2.26 1.57 -10.74
C ASP A 122 -0.74 1.53 -10.47
N TYR A 123 -0.19 2.58 -9.89
CA TYR A 123 1.23 2.65 -9.52
C TYR A 123 1.58 1.59 -8.46
N ILE A 124 0.78 1.48 -7.40
CA ILE A 124 0.96 0.43 -6.38
C ILE A 124 0.86 -0.96 -7.01
N ASN A 125 -0.09 -1.18 -7.92
CA ASN A 125 -0.22 -2.46 -8.62
C ASN A 125 0.99 -2.77 -9.51
N SER A 126 1.63 -1.77 -10.10
CA SER A 126 2.88 -1.96 -10.85
C SER A 126 4.04 -2.42 -9.95
N ILE A 127 4.12 -1.90 -8.73
CA ILE A 127 5.09 -2.34 -7.72
C ILE A 127 4.80 -3.81 -7.32
N ILE A 128 3.54 -4.14 -7.08
CA ILE A 128 3.11 -5.50 -6.73
C ILE A 128 3.42 -6.49 -7.85
N GLU A 129 3.17 -6.10 -9.10
CA GLU A 129 3.45 -6.92 -10.27
C GLU A 129 4.96 -7.20 -10.41
N ARG A 130 5.78 -6.17 -10.27
CA ARG A 130 7.24 -6.32 -10.27
C ARG A 130 7.70 -7.24 -9.15
N TYR A 131 7.19 -7.06 -7.93
CA TYR A 131 7.48 -7.95 -6.80
C TYR A 131 7.12 -9.40 -7.10
N LYS A 132 5.92 -9.66 -7.63
CA LYS A 132 5.48 -11.02 -7.97
C LYS A 132 6.33 -11.67 -9.05
N ARG A 133 6.79 -10.89 -10.02
CA ARG A 133 7.67 -11.37 -11.10
C ARG A 133 9.08 -11.69 -10.59
N GLU A 134 9.64 -10.85 -9.75
CA GLU A 134 11.01 -10.99 -9.23
C GLU A 134 11.11 -11.94 -8.02
N CYS A 135 9.99 -12.13 -7.30
CA CYS A 135 9.88 -13.00 -6.14
C CYS A 135 8.73 -13.99 -6.34
N PRO A 136 8.83 -14.90 -7.34
CA PRO A 136 7.79 -15.90 -7.56
C PRO A 136 7.64 -16.77 -6.32
N LEU A 137 6.42 -16.85 -5.80
CA LEU A 137 6.10 -17.72 -4.67
C LEU A 137 6.13 -19.18 -5.14
N PRO A 138 6.74 -20.10 -4.40
CA PRO A 138 6.61 -21.53 -4.69
C PRO A 138 5.12 -21.91 -4.62
N VAL A 139 4.64 -22.54 -5.68
CA VAL A 139 3.26 -23.03 -5.78
C VAL A 139 3.05 -24.09 -4.69
N GLY A 140 2.21 -23.80 -3.71
CA GLY A 140 1.67 -24.85 -2.84
C GLY A 140 1.87 -24.75 -1.33
N TYR A 141 2.38 -23.67 -0.76
CA TYR A 141 2.51 -23.57 0.70
C TYR A 141 1.94 -22.28 1.28
N GLY A 142 1.19 -22.44 2.36
CA GLY A 142 0.73 -21.35 3.23
C GLY A 142 1.94 -20.49 3.69
N LEU A 143 1.92 -19.26 3.30
CA LEU A 143 3.04 -18.33 3.31
C LEU A 143 3.59 -18.05 4.70
N ARG A 144 4.77 -18.59 5.02
CA ARG A 144 5.68 -17.95 5.95
C ARG A 144 6.63 -17.04 5.15
N PRO A 145 6.86 -15.80 5.58
CA PRO A 145 7.77 -14.89 4.87
C PRO A 145 9.18 -15.46 4.86
N ILE A 146 9.73 -15.66 3.67
CA ILE A 146 11.13 -16.07 3.49
C ILE A 146 12.01 -14.86 3.81
N LYS A 147 12.93 -14.98 4.74
CA LYS A 147 13.88 -13.93 5.09
C LYS A 147 14.76 -13.57 3.89
N ARG A 148 15.12 -12.28 3.72
CA ARG A 148 15.93 -11.75 2.61
C ARG A 148 17.24 -12.55 2.33
N LEU A 149 17.85 -13.10 3.37
CA LEU A 149 19.03 -13.99 3.26
C LEU A 149 18.74 -15.31 2.50
N HIS A 150 17.49 -15.80 2.51
CA HIS A 150 17.10 -16.99 1.74
C HIS A 150 16.85 -16.68 0.27
N ARG A 151 16.55 -15.43 -0.09
CA ARG A 151 16.27 -15.02 -1.48
C ARG A 151 17.49 -15.22 -2.38
N GLU A 152 18.65 -14.73 -1.95
CA GLU A 152 19.89 -14.88 -2.71
C GLU A 152 20.38 -16.33 -2.79
N GLN A 153 20.07 -17.12 -1.77
CA GLN A 153 20.38 -18.54 -1.75
C GLN A 153 19.47 -19.32 -2.71
N ILE A 154 18.16 -19.05 -2.69
CA ILE A 154 17.19 -19.67 -3.59
C ILE A 154 17.48 -19.30 -5.05
N LEU A 155 17.85 -18.04 -5.34
CA LEU A 155 18.22 -17.61 -6.68
C LEU A 155 19.55 -18.24 -7.15
N ARG A 156 20.50 -18.47 -6.25
CA ARG A 156 21.74 -19.21 -6.55
C ARG A 156 21.46 -20.67 -6.84
N ASP A 157 20.65 -21.32 -5.99
CA ASP A 157 20.30 -22.74 -6.14
C ASP A 157 19.46 -22.98 -7.40
N TRP A 158 18.66 -22.01 -7.82
CA TRP A 158 17.88 -22.10 -9.05
C TRP A 158 18.75 -21.97 -10.30
N ARG A 159 19.72 -21.04 -10.29
CA ARG A 159 20.69 -20.85 -11.39
C ARG A 159 21.70 -21.97 -11.53
N SER A 160 21.89 -22.79 -10.50
CA SER A 160 22.82 -23.94 -10.54
C SER A 160 22.19 -25.23 -11.04
N ARG A 161 20.87 -25.21 -11.41
CA ARG A 161 20.13 -26.37 -11.92
C ARG A 161 19.95 -26.36 -13.45
N ASP A 162 20.40 -25.30 -14.10
CA ASP A 162 20.56 -25.21 -15.56
C ASP A 162 22.03 -25.47 -15.93
#